data_1f1cc14d069052a84c57cb37301fb360
#
_entry.id   1f1cc14d069052a84c57cb37301fb360
#
_cell.length_a   1.000
_cell.length_b   1.000
_cell.length_c   1.000
_cell.angle_alpha   90.00
_cell.angle_beta   90.00
_cell.angle_gamma   90.00
#
_symmetry.space_group_name_H-M   'P 1'
#
loop_
_entity.id
_entity.type
_entity.pdbx_description
1 polymer ?
#
loop_
_entity_poly.entity_id
_entity_poly.type
_entity_poly.pdbx_seq_one_letter_code
_entity_poly.pdbx_strand_id
1 'polypeptide(L)'
;MNTLLTIKNLHASVGEKEILRGIDLTVNPGEVHAIMGPNGAGKSTLSAVLAGRDTFTVTEGSVTYDGRDLLALSPEERSWAGIFLGFQYPIEIPGVSNANFMKAAVAEQRKQRGLEPLSAAQFLKLMREKMACVEMDGSFSSRGVNVGFSGGEKKRNEIFQMAMLEPRLAILDETDSGLDVDALRIVASGVNKLRKPDNAFLVITHYQRLLDYIVPDVIHVLYKGRIIKTAGRELALEIEKKGYDWLIHESE
;
A
#
# COMPACT_ATOMS: atom_id res chain seq x y z
N MET A 1 2.25 20.15 -12.16
CA MET A 1 2.71 18.77 -11.88
C MET A 1 1.55 17.85 -12.18
N ASN A 2 1.77 16.73 -12.89
CA ASN A 2 0.67 15.80 -13.13
C ASN A 2 0.36 15.01 -11.84
N THR A 3 -0.88 15.02 -11.42
CA THR A 3 -1.37 14.22 -10.28
C THR A 3 -1.19 12.73 -10.56
N LEU A 4 -0.73 11.94 -9.58
CA LEU A 4 -0.52 10.50 -9.73
C LEU A 4 -1.83 9.71 -9.60
N LEU A 5 -2.63 10.01 -8.55
CA LEU A 5 -3.93 9.37 -8.31
C LEU A 5 -4.98 10.44 -8.07
N THR A 6 -6.11 10.33 -8.74
CA THR A 6 -7.30 11.15 -8.50
C THR A 6 -8.51 10.24 -8.37
N ILE A 7 -9.20 10.32 -7.26
CA ILE A 7 -10.46 9.64 -6.98
C ILE A 7 -11.55 10.72 -6.89
N LYS A 8 -12.67 10.53 -7.60
CA LYS A 8 -13.80 11.45 -7.59
C LYS A 8 -15.09 10.70 -7.35
N ASN A 9 -15.78 11.09 -6.27
CA ASN A 9 -17.09 10.57 -5.88
C ASN A 9 -17.16 9.04 -5.95
N LEU A 10 -16.14 8.33 -5.42
CA LEU A 10 -16.06 6.88 -5.52
C LEU A 10 -17.02 6.21 -4.56
N HIS A 11 -17.94 5.42 -5.11
CA HIS A 11 -18.84 4.54 -4.39
C HIS A 11 -18.51 3.08 -4.67
N ALA A 12 -18.53 2.24 -3.64
CA ALA A 12 -18.28 0.81 -3.80
C ALA A 12 -19.08 -0.01 -2.78
N SER A 13 -19.51 -1.18 -3.23
CA SER A 13 -20.36 -2.10 -2.46
C SER A 13 -19.76 -3.51 -2.39
N VAL A 14 -20.13 -4.25 -1.36
CA VAL A 14 -19.98 -5.70 -1.26
C VAL A 14 -21.37 -6.32 -1.19
N GLY A 15 -21.75 -7.11 -2.20
CA GLY A 15 -23.15 -7.48 -2.39
C GLY A 15 -24.04 -6.24 -2.46
N GLU A 16 -25.10 -6.20 -1.65
CA GLU A 16 -26.03 -5.06 -1.58
C GLU A 16 -25.59 -3.95 -0.63
N LYS A 17 -24.52 -4.17 0.16
CA LYS A 17 -24.10 -3.22 1.17
C LYS A 17 -23.07 -2.24 0.62
N GLU A 18 -23.46 -0.97 0.53
CA GLU A 18 -22.57 0.12 0.17
C GLU A 18 -21.58 0.40 1.34
N ILE A 19 -20.29 0.42 1.00
CA ILE A 19 -19.19 0.64 1.96
C ILE A 19 -18.54 1.98 1.72
N LEU A 20 -18.15 2.30 0.47
CA LEU A 20 -17.63 3.63 0.11
C LEU A 20 -18.77 4.47 -0.45
N ARG A 21 -18.85 5.73 -0.01
CA ARG A 21 -20.01 6.59 -0.19
C ARG A 21 -19.63 7.99 -0.70
N GLY A 22 -18.89 8.05 -1.79
CA GLY A 22 -18.41 9.29 -2.37
C GLY A 22 -17.05 9.71 -1.78
N ILE A 23 -16.01 8.92 -2.07
CA ILE A 23 -14.63 9.26 -1.72
C ILE A 23 -14.05 10.20 -2.76
N ASP A 24 -13.54 11.34 -2.29
CA ASP A 24 -12.69 12.25 -3.06
C ASP A 24 -11.29 12.25 -2.47
N LEU A 25 -10.28 11.94 -3.29
CA LEU A 25 -8.88 11.88 -2.87
C LEU A 25 -7.96 12.21 -4.03
N THR A 26 -6.94 13.04 -3.77
CA THR A 26 -5.90 13.36 -4.73
C THR A 26 -4.54 13.10 -4.10
N VAL A 27 -3.66 12.37 -4.81
CA VAL A 27 -2.29 12.07 -4.38
C VAL A 27 -1.32 12.48 -5.49
N ASN A 28 -0.34 13.31 -5.16
CA ASN A 28 0.69 13.73 -6.09
C ASN A 28 1.95 12.86 -5.96
N PRO A 29 2.80 12.81 -6.99
CA PRO A 29 4.12 12.18 -6.86
C PRO A 29 4.94 12.83 -5.74
N GLY A 30 5.70 12.02 -5.01
CA GLY A 30 6.53 12.43 -3.87
C GLY A 30 5.79 12.47 -2.53
N GLU A 31 4.46 12.42 -2.52
CA GLU A 31 3.66 12.54 -1.30
C GLU A 31 3.44 11.21 -0.58
N VAL A 32 3.33 11.29 0.73
CA VAL A 32 2.86 10.23 1.62
C VAL A 32 1.53 10.66 2.22
N HIS A 33 0.47 9.95 1.89
CA HIS A 33 -0.85 10.15 2.45
C HIS A 33 -1.16 9.06 3.47
N ALA A 34 -1.77 9.42 4.58
CA ALA A 34 -2.30 8.48 5.55
C ALA A 34 -3.82 8.47 5.53
N ILE A 35 -4.42 7.28 5.55
CA ILE A 35 -5.86 7.08 5.78
C ILE A 35 -6.04 6.52 7.18
N MET A 36 -6.64 7.30 8.04
CA MET A 36 -7.00 6.93 9.41
C MET A 36 -8.53 6.79 9.55
N GLY A 37 -8.99 6.17 10.61
CA GLY A 37 -10.40 6.05 10.90
C GLY A 37 -10.72 4.79 11.70
N PRO A 38 -11.90 4.70 12.33
CA PRO A 38 -12.31 3.55 13.12
C PRO A 38 -12.45 2.28 12.27
N ASN A 39 -12.53 1.13 12.96
CA ASN A 39 -12.77 -0.14 12.28
C ASN A 39 -14.13 -0.11 11.56
N GLY A 40 -14.17 -0.70 10.37
CA GLY A 40 -15.38 -0.70 9.53
C GLY A 40 -15.64 0.62 8.79
N ALA A 41 -14.75 1.62 8.86
CA ALA A 41 -14.92 2.89 8.14
C ALA A 41 -14.85 2.76 6.60
N GLY A 42 -14.24 1.67 6.07
CA GLY A 42 -14.07 1.44 4.63
C GLY A 42 -12.61 1.52 4.15
N LYS A 43 -11.63 1.61 5.06
CA LYS A 43 -10.20 1.76 4.73
C LYS A 43 -9.68 0.62 3.84
N SER A 44 -9.82 -0.63 4.27
CA SER A 44 -9.37 -1.79 3.48
C SER A 44 -10.24 -2.05 2.25
N THR A 45 -11.49 -1.52 2.22
CA THR A 45 -12.30 -1.52 1.00
C THR A 45 -11.70 -0.58 -0.03
N LEU A 46 -11.25 0.60 0.37
CA LEU A 46 -10.60 1.55 -0.53
C LEU A 46 -9.32 0.94 -1.13
N SER A 47 -8.45 0.34 -0.30
CA SER A 47 -7.23 -0.33 -0.79
C SER A 47 -7.53 -1.48 -1.75
N ALA A 48 -8.56 -2.29 -1.45
CA ALA A 48 -8.98 -3.41 -2.28
C ALA A 48 -9.54 -2.95 -3.63
N VAL A 49 -10.36 -1.91 -3.65
CA VAL A 49 -10.90 -1.31 -4.89
C VAL A 49 -9.77 -0.76 -5.75
N LEU A 50 -8.80 -0.04 -5.16
CA LEU A 50 -7.65 0.50 -5.89
C LEU A 50 -6.73 -0.60 -6.44
N ALA A 51 -6.63 -1.73 -5.75
CA ALA A 51 -5.87 -2.91 -6.21
C ALA A 51 -6.64 -3.77 -7.24
N GLY A 52 -7.93 -3.52 -7.45
CA GLY A 52 -8.75 -4.25 -8.43
C GLY A 52 -9.30 -5.58 -7.93
N ARG A 53 -9.52 -5.73 -6.61
CA ARG A 53 -10.16 -6.94 -6.08
C ARG A 53 -11.62 -7.00 -6.50
N ASP A 54 -12.04 -8.12 -7.05
CA ASP A 54 -13.38 -8.42 -7.57
C ASP A 54 -14.46 -8.59 -6.48
N THR A 55 -14.05 -8.68 -5.22
CA THR A 55 -14.96 -8.75 -4.06
C THR A 55 -15.84 -7.50 -3.92
N PHE A 56 -15.37 -6.35 -4.43
CA PHE A 56 -16.06 -5.08 -4.35
C PHE A 56 -16.50 -4.60 -5.74
N THR A 57 -17.73 -4.13 -5.83
CA THR A 57 -18.28 -3.54 -7.06
C THR A 57 -18.28 -2.02 -6.92
N VAL A 58 -17.59 -1.33 -7.84
CA VAL A 58 -17.71 0.13 -7.96
C VAL A 58 -19.05 0.46 -8.62
N THR A 59 -19.86 1.26 -7.94
CA THR A 59 -21.21 1.61 -8.38
C THR A 59 -21.31 3.02 -8.97
N GLU A 60 -20.42 3.94 -8.54
CA GLU A 60 -20.39 5.32 -9.01
C GLU A 60 -18.97 5.91 -8.82
N GLY A 61 -18.68 6.98 -9.55
CA GLY A 61 -17.43 7.73 -9.45
C GLY A 61 -16.38 7.29 -10.46
N SER A 62 -15.19 7.86 -10.31
CA SER A 62 -14.05 7.58 -11.20
C SER A 62 -12.74 7.55 -10.43
N VAL A 63 -11.79 6.77 -10.95
CA VAL A 63 -10.42 6.70 -10.43
C VAL A 63 -9.45 6.85 -11.60
N THR A 64 -8.70 7.95 -11.60
CA THR A 64 -7.64 8.19 -12.59
C THR A 64 -6.28 7.98 -11.94
N TYR A 65 -5.46 7.14 -12.56
CA TYR A 65 -4.09 6.87 -12.14
C TYR A 65 -3.13 7.12 -13.30
N ASP A 66 -2.17 8.01 -13.10
CA ASP A 66 -1.18 8.42 -14.12
C ASP A 66 -1.82 8.74 -15.49
N GLY A 67 -2.97 9.45 -15.45
CA GLY A 67 -3.75 9.85 -16.63
C GLY A 67 -4.62 8.74 -17.25
N ARG A 68 -4.68 7.54 -16.68
CA ARG A 68 -5.48 6.39 -17.16
C ARG A 68 -6.67 6.12 -16.25
N ASP A 69 -7.76 5.62 -16.81
CA ASP A 69 -8.87 5.08 -16.02
C ASP A 69 -8.41 3.80 -15.30
N LEU A 70 -8.25 3.87 -13.97
CA LEU A 70 -7.82 2.74 -13.16
C LEU A 70 -8.86 1.63 -13.09
N LEU A 71 -10.14 1.99 -13.13
CA LEU A 71 -11.24 1.03 -12.97
C LEU A 71 -11.36 0.09 -14.17
N ALA A 72 -10.89 0.52 -15.35
CA ALA A 72 -10.84 -0.29 -16.55
C ALA A 72 -9.70 -1.31 -16.57
N LEU A 73 -8.70 -1.19 -15.68
CA LEU A 73 -7.52 -2.06 -15.64
C LEU A 73 -7.76 -3.29 -14.75
N SER A 74 -7.28 -4.46 -15.21
CA SER A 74 -7.22 -5.67 -14.39
C SER A 74 -6.22 -5.51 -13.23
N PRO A 75 -6.27 -6.37 -12.18
CA PRO A 75 -5.30 -6.32 -11.09
C PRO A 75 -3.84 -6.45 -11.56
N GLU A 76 -3.60 -7.30 -12.57
CA GLU A 76 -2.29 -7.49 -13.18
C GLU A 76 -1.82 -6.22 -13.88
N GLU A 77 -2.68 -5.59 -14.70
CA GLU A 77 -2.38 -4.34 -15.39
C GLU A 77 -2.08 -3.20 -14.42
N ARG A 78 -2.80 -3.13 -13.29
CA ARG A 78 -2.51 -2.17 -12.21
C ARG A 78 -1.13 -2.40 -11.61
N SER A 79 -0.76 -3.66 -11.36
CA SER A 79 0.57 -4.01 -10.86
C SER A 79 1.66 -3.64 -11.86
N TRP A 80 1.47 -3.91 -13.16
CA TRP A 80 2.41 -3.51 -14.21
C TRP A 80 2.52 -2.00 -14.36
N ALA A 81 1.41 -1.28 -14.19
CA ALA A 81 1.40 0.18 -14.17
C ALA A 81 2.12 0.78 -12.95
N GLY A 82 2.46 -0.05 -11.94
CA GLY A 82 3.24 0.35 -10.78
C GLY A 82 2.41 0.60 -9.53
N ILE A 83 1.25 -0.02 -9.39
CA ILE A 83 0.51 -0.07 -8.12
C ILE A 83 0.95 -1.31 -7.36
N PHE A 84 1.27 -1.14 -6.08
CA PHE A 84 1.60 -2.19 -5.13
C PHE A 84 0.62 -2.15 -3.96
N LEU A 85 0.09 -3.31 -3.56
CA LEU A 85 -0.71 -3.44 -2.35
C LEU A 85 0.04 -4.27 -1.32
N GLY A 86 0.38 -3.67 -0.19
CA GLY A 86 0.78 -4.35 1.03
C GLY A 86 -0.46 -4.85 1.76
N PHE A 87 -0.53 -6.15 1.99
CA PHE A 87 -1.71 -6.79 2.59
C PHE A 87 -1.68 -6.71 4.11
N GLN A 88 -2.84 -6.54 4.74
CA GLN A 88 -2.97 -6.69 6.19
C GLN A 88 -2.42 -8.04 6.67
N TYR A 89 -2.76 -9.13 5.97
CA TYR A 89 -2.28 -10.49 6.23
C TYR A 89 -1.62 -11.06 4.98
N PRO A 90 -0.26 -11.00 4.88
CA PRO A 90 0.45 -11.59 3.75
C PRO A 90 0.25 -13.12 3.71
N ILE A 91 -0.18 -13.62 2.55
CA ILE A 91 -0.46 -15.04 2.33
C ILE A 91 0.81 -15.85 2.15
N GLU A 92 0.74 -17.15 2.46
CA GLU A 92 1.81 -18.11 2.17
C GLU A 92 1.61 -18.73 0.79
N ILE A 93 2.73 -18.92 0.05
CA ILE A 93 2.74 -19.63 -1.24
C ILE A 93 3.69 -20.82 -1.13
N PRO A 94 3.19 -21.99 -0.68
CA PRO A 94 4.00 -23.18 -0.56
C PRO A 94 4.56 -23.63 -1.92
N GLY A 95 5.81 -24.12 -1.94
CA GLY A 95 6.45 -24.63 -3.15
C GLY A 95 7.04 -23.55 -4.08
N VAL A 96 6.78 -22.28 -3.85
CA VAL A 96 7.35 -21.17 -4.63
C VAL A 96 8.32 -20.39 -3.75
N SER A 97 9.62 -20.41 -4.06
CA SER A 97 10.61 -19.63 -3.31
C SER A 97 10.48 -18.13 -3.59
N ASN A 98 10.90 -17.29 -2.61
CA ASN A 98 10.94 -15.83 -2.80
C ASN A 98 11.74 -15.44 -4.06
N ALA A 99 12.87 -16.13 -4.33
CA ALA A 99 13.67 -15.86 -5.52
C ALA A 99 12.90 -16.16 -6.81
N ASN A 100 12.21 -17.29 -6.90
CA ASN A 100 11.43 -17.64 -8.09
C ASN A 100 10.21 -16.73 -8.27
N PHE A 101 9.52 -16.41 -7.19
CA PHE A 101 8.40 -15.49 -7.20
C PHE A 101 8.82 -14.10 -7.72
N MET A 102 9.88 -13.52 -7.13
CA MET A 102 10.36 -12.22 -7.53
C MET A 102 10.97 -12.21 -8.94
N LYS A 103 11.62 -13.30 -9.34
CA LYS A 103 12.14 -13.42 -10.72
C LYS A 103 11.01 -13.34 -11.75
N ALA A 104 9.91 -14.05 -11.51
CA ALA A 104 8.76 -14.05 -12.41
C ALA A 104 8.07 -12.65 -12.41
N ALA A 105 7.83 -12.07 -11.23
CA ALA A 105 7.17 -10.79 -11.09
C ALA A 105 7.98 -9.65 -11.75
N VAL A 106 9.28 -9.56 -11.49
CA VAL A 106 10.16 -8.55 -12.07
C VAL A 106 10.30 -8.74 -13.59
N ALA A 107 10.41 -10.00 -14.07
CA ALA A 107 10.51 -10.27 -15.50
C ALA A 107 9.25 -9.79 -16.25
N GLU A 108 8.07 -10.12 -15.73
CA GLU A 108 6.81 -9.71 -16.36
C GLU A 108 6.61 -8.20 -16.30
N GLN A 109 6.88 -7.57 -15.15
CA GLN A 109 6.78 -6.12 -15.01
C GLN A 109 7.71 -5.40 -15.99
N ARG A 110 8.96 -5.85 -16.15
CA ARG A 110 9.91 -5.27 -17.12
C ARG A 110 9.42 -5.41 -18.55
N LYS A 111 8.92 -6.59 -18.90
CA LYS A 111 8.35 -6.87 -20.23
C LYS A 111 7.20 -5.92 -20.56
N GLN A 112 6.25 -5.73 -19.63
CA GLN A 112 5.09 -4.84 -19.81
C GLN A 112 5.49 -3.35 -19.88
N ARG A 113 6.65 -3.00 -19.29
CA ARG A 113 7.23 -1.65 -19.37
C ARG A 113 8.18 -1.46 -20.58
N GLY A 114 8.32 -2.45 -21.44
CA GLY A 114 9.23 -2.40 -22.61
C GLY A 114 10.72 -2.34 -22.24
N LEU A 115 11.07 -2.85 -21.04
CA LEU A 115 12.45 -2.88 -20.55
C LEU A 115 13.11 -4.23 -20.85
N GLU A 116 14.40 -4.22 -21.15
CA GLU A 116 15.18 -5.44 -21.37
C GLU A 116 15.15 -6.37 -20.14
N PRO A 117 15.05 -7.69 -20.35
CA PRO A 117 15.10 -8.65 -19.26
C PRO A 117 16.44 -8.60 -18.51
N LEU A 118 16.41 -8.81 -17.20
CA LEU A 118 17.63 -8.93 -16.41
C LEU A 118 18.30 -10.28 -16.66
N SER A 119 19.62 -10.27 -16.81
CA SER A 119 20.42 -11.51 -16.73
C SER A 119 20.32 -12.10 -15.32
N ALA A 120 20.62 -13.39 -15.17
CA ALA A 120 20.62 -14.07 -13.86
C ALA A 120 21.54 -13.35 -12.84
N ALA A 121 22.72 -12.90 -13.29
CA ALA A 121 23.65 -12.17 -12.42
C ALA A 121 23.11 -10.81 -11.97
N GLN A 122 22.48 -10.05 -12.88
CA GLN A 122 21.85 -8.77 -12.57
C GLN A 122 20.68 -8.96 -11.60
N PHE A 123 19.84 -9.96 -11.81
CA PHE A 123 18.73 -10.26 -10.90
C PHE A 123 19.23 -10.63 -9.50
N LEU A 124 20.23 -11.49 -9.37
CA LEU A 124 20.80 -11.88 -8.09
C LEU A 124 21.45 -10.70 -7.35
N LYS A 125 22.13 -9.81 -8.09
CA LYS A 125 22.69 -8.58 -7.53
C LYS A 125 21.58 -7.68 -6.98
N LEU A 126 20.57 -7.39 -7.80
CA LEU A 126 19.40 -6.59 -7.41
C LEU A 126 18.72 -7.16 -6.16
N MET A 127 18.48 -8.48 -6.14
CA MET A 127 17.84 -9.16 -5.03
C MET A 127 18.63 -8.99 -3.73
N ARG A 128 19.95 -9.19 -3.75
CA ARG A 128 20.81 -8.99 -2.56
C ARG A 128 20.77 -7.55 -2.05
N GLU A 129 20.83 -6.57 -2.95
CA GLU A 129 20.75 -5.15 -2.60
C GLU A 129 19.41 -4.82 -1.94
N LYS A 130 18.29 -5.33 -2.49
CA LYS A 130 16.96 -5.07 -1.93
C LYS A 130 16.72 -5.81 -0.61
N MET A 131 17.24 -7.03 -0.46
CA MET A 131 17.20 -7.74 0.83
C MET A 131 18.00 -6.99 1.91
N ALA A 132 19.18 -6.49 1.59
CA ALA A 132 19.97 -5.68 2.52
C ALA A 132 19.27 -4.38 2.92
N CYS A 133 18.51 -3.76 2.01
CA CYS A 133 17.74 -2.53 2.27
C CYS A 133 16.72 -2.72 3.41
N VAL A 134 16.13 -3.91 3.53
CA VAL A 134 15.11 -4.27 4.53
C VAL A 134 15.67 -5.18 5.64
N GLU A 135 17.00 -5.29 5.76
CA GLU A 135 17.68 -6.11 6.77
C GLU A 135 17.20 -7.59 6.75
N MET A 136 16.99 -8.14 5.56
CA MET A 136 16.52 -9.50 5.35
C MET A 136 17.69 -10.43 5.05
N ASP A 137 17.82 -11.53 5.82
CA ASP A 137 18.88 -12.51 5.61
C ASP A 137 18.76 -13.21 4.25
N GLY A 138 19.88 -13.49 3.59
CA GLY A 138 19.94 -14.10 2.28
C GLY A 138 19.29 -15.49 2.18
N SER A 139 19.19 -16.23 3.29
CA SER A 139 18.56 -17.55 3.35
C SER A 139 17.06 -17.50 3.05
N PHE A 140 16.39 -16.35 3.28
CA PHE A 140 14.99 -16.18 2.93
C PHE A 140 14.72 -16.27 1.42
N SER A 141 15.74 -16.07 0.59
CA SER A 141 15.59 -16.15 -0.86
C SER A 141 15.14 -17.53 -1.35
N SER A 142 15.62 -18.61 -0.72
CA SER A 142 15.30 -19.99 -1.08
C SER A 142 14.05 -20.54 -0.38
N ARG A 143 13.55 -19.86 0.67
CA ARG A 143 12.34 -20.26 1.41
C ARG A 143 11.09 -19.95 0.59
N GLY A 144 10.05 -20.76 0.78
CA GLY A 144 8.71 -20.48 0.22
C GLY A 144 8.20 -19.11 0.67
N VAL A 145 7.50 -18.41 -0.20
CA VAL A 145 6.96 -17.07 0.09
C VAL A 145 6.12 -17.12 1.36
N ASN A 146 6.56 -16.43 2.39
CA ASN A 146 5.93 -16.33 3.72
C ASN A 146 5.74 -17.65 4.50
N VAL A 147 6.19 -18.80 3.97
CA VAL A 147 5.97 -20.11 4.59
C VAL A 147 6.77 -20.25 5.88
N GLY A 148 6.03 -20.35 7.01
CA GLY A 148 6.61 -20.44 8.34
C GLY A 148 7.35 -19.17 8.79
N PHE A 149 7.02 -18.02 8.22
CA PHE A 149 7.56 -16.74 8.65
C PHE A 149 6.76 -16.22 9.87
N SER A 150 7.45 -15.59 10.80
CA SER A 150 6.82 -14.78 11.84
C SER A 150 6.08 -13.57 11.23
N GLY A 151 5.21 -12.91 11.99
CA GLY A 151 4.51 -11.71 11.52
C GLY A 151 5.46 -10.63 11.02
N GLY A 152 6.53 -10.34 11.77
CA GLY A 152 7.56 -9.36 11.39
C GLY A 152 8.33 -9.78 10.14
N GLU A 153 8.66 -11.06 9.98
CA GLU A 153 9.32 -11.58 8.77
C GLU A 153 8.42 -11.50 7.54
N LYS A 154 7.10 -11.77 7.68
CA LYS A 154 6.12 -11.62 6.61
C LYS A 154 6.04 -10.18 6.14
N LYS A 155 5.97 -9.23 7.06
CA LYS A 155 5.92 -7.80 6.72
C LYS A 155 7.24 -7.30 6.12
N ARG A 156 8.38 -7.75 6.63
CA ARG A 156 9.68 -7.46 6.04
C ARG A 156 9.80 -8.02 4.62
N ASN A 157 9.29 -9.24 4.38
CA ASN A 157 9.23 -9.83 3.05
C ASN A 157 8.33 -9.03 2.10
N GLU A 158 7.23 -8.49 2.58
CA GLU A 158 6.34 -7.60 1.80
C GLU A 158 7.06 -6.31 1.38
N ILE A 159 7.79 -5.65 2.30
CA ILE A 159 8.60 -4.48 1.96
C ILE A 159 9.76 -4.84 1.01
N PHE A 160 10.35 -6.04 1.15
CA PHE A 160 11.31 -6.55 0.17
C PHE A 160 10.68 -6.69 -1.23
N GLN A 161 9.48 -7.27 -1.33
CA GLN A 161 8.76 -7.38 -2.62
C GLN A 161 8.49 -5.99 -3.21
N MET A 162 8.05 -5.04 -2.40
CA MET A 162 7.86 -3.65 -2.81
C MET A 162 9.18 -3.03 -3.31
N ALA A 163 10.29 -3.28 -2.62
CA ALA A 163 11.61 -2.80 -3.02
C ALA A 163 12.08 -3.37 -4.36
N MET A 164 11.75 -4.64 -4.65
CA MET A 164 12.07 -5.30 -5.91
C MET A 164 11.25 -4.77 -7.09
N LEU A 165 9.98 -4.43 -6.85
CA LEU A 165 9.03 -4.00 -7.88
C LEU A 165 9.06 -2.49 -8.14
N GLU A 166 9.62 -1.70 -7.22
CA GLU A 166 9.73 -0.24 -7.30
C GLU A 166 8.42 0.42 -7.81
N PRO A 167 7.34 0.34 -7.04
CA PRO A 167 6.05 0.88 -7.47
C PRO A 167 6.08 2.41 -7.53
N ARG A 168 5.19 2.97 -8.37
CA ARG A 168 4.91 4.41 -8.37
C ARG A 168 3.87 4.78 -7.31
N LEU A 169 2.95 3.87 -6.99
CA LEU A 169 2.01 4.02 -5.88
C LEU A 169 2.04 2.75 -5.01
N ALA A 170 2.48 2.89 -3.77
CA ALA A 170 2.41 1.83 -2.78
C ALA A 170 1.25 2.09 -1.82
N ILE A 171 0.32 1.14 -1.75
CA ILE A 171 -0.80 1.14 -0.80
C ILE A 171 -0.44 0.16 0.31
N LEU A 172 -0.29 0.64 1.54
CA LEU A 172 0.11 -0.15 2.70
C LEU A 172 -1.07 -0.28 3.65
N ASP A 173 -1.76 -1.43 3.61
CA ASP A 173 -2.97 -1.65 4.40
C ASP A 173 -2.63 -2.33 5.73
N GLU A 174 -2.71 -1.56 6.83
CA GLU A 174 -2.43 -1.98 8.21
C GLU A 174 -1.12 -2.79 8.34
N THR A 175 -0.06 -2.27 7.71
CA THR A 175 1.27 -2.92 7.67
C THR A 175 1.92 -3.04 9.06
N ASP A 176 1.42 -2.30 10.03
CA ASP A 176 1.83 -2.27 11.44
C ASP A 176 1.09 -3.30 12.32
N SER A 177 0.05 -3.94 11.80
CA SER A 177 -0.76 -4.88 12.58
C SER A 177 0.05 -6.10 13.06
N GLY A 178 0.07 -6.31 14.38
CA GLY A 178 0.75 -7.44 15.01
C GLY A 178 2.27 -7.36 15.04
N LEU A 179 2.87 -6.20 14.73
CA LEU A 179 4.31 -5.98 14.82
C LEU A 179 4.73 -5.50 16.21
N ASP A 180 5.87 -6.00 16.69
CA ASP A 180 6.60 -5.38 17.79
C ASP A 180 7.29 -4.07 17.33
N VAL A 181 7.85 -3.35 18.28
CA VAL A 181 8.47 -2.03 18.03
C VAL A 181 9.64 -2.11 17.06
N ASP A 182 10.44 -3.19 17.14
CA ASP A 182 11.63 -3.33 16.31
C ASP A 182 11.26 -3.71 14.87
N ALA A 183 10.33 -4.63 14.68
CA ALA A 183 9.79 -4.98 13.37
C ALA A 183 9.12 -3.77 12.69
N LEU A 184 8.34 -2.98 13.45
CA LEU A 184 7.73 -1.76 12.97
C LEU A 184 8.77 -0.75 12.46
N ARG A 185 9.86 -0.54 13.23
CA ARG A 185 10.94 0.37 12.85
C ARG A 185 11.64 -0.07 11.55
N ILE A 186 11.90 -1.38 11.40
CA ILE A 186 12.53 -1.92 10.20
C ILE A 186 11.62 -1.73 8.98
N VAL A 187 10.35 -2.04 9.10
CA VAL A 187 9.34 -1.85 8.04
C VAL A 187 9.28 -0.37 7.63
N ALA A 188 9.14 0.53 8.58
CA ALA A 188 9.09 1.96 8.32
C ALA A 188 10.39 2.50 7.71
N SER A 189 11.54 2.03 8.18
CA SER A 189 12.85 2.36 7.57
C SER A 189 12.91 1.90 6.12
N GLY A 190 12.42 0.69 5.82
CA GLY A 190 12.33 0.18 4.45
C GLY A 190 11.47 1.07 3.56
N VAL A 191 10.28 1.45 4.02
CA VAL A 191 9.39 2.38 3.29
C VAL A 191 10.09 3.72 3.03
N ASN A 192 10.69 4.33 4.07
CA ASN A 192 11.36 5.62 3.93
C ASN A 192 12.54 5.58 2.94
N LYS A 193 13.31 4.48 2.90
CA LYS A 193 14.40 4.28 1.92
C LYS A 193 13.89 4.16 0.48
N LEU A 194 12.63 3.78 0.29
CA LEU A 194 12.01 3.61 -1.02
C LEU A 194 11.27 4.87 -1.51
N ARG A 195 11.14 5.90 -0.68
CA ARG A 195 10.55 7.19 -1.09
C ARG A 195 11.41 7.84 -2.16
N LYS A 196 10.78 8.28 -3.25
CA LYS A 196 11.36 8.99 -4.37
C LYS A 196 10.43 10.14 -4.78
N PRO A 197 10.94 11.18 -5.46
CA PRO A 197 10.11 12.30 -5.92
C PRO A 197 9.01 11.91 -6.92
N ASP A 198 9.12 10.74 -7.53
CA ASP A 198 8.23 10.25 -8.59
C ASP A 198 7.29 9.11 -8.13
N ASN A 199 7.40 8.65 -6.89
CA ASN A 199 6.47 7.69 -6.31
C ASN A 199 5.66 8.30 -5.16
N ALA A 200 4.57 7.64 -4.77
CA ALA A 200 3.74 8.04 -3.65
C ALA A 200 3.35 6.84 -2.79
N PHE A 201 2.98 7.13 -1.54
CA PHE A 201 2.54 6.12 -0.58
C PHE A 201 1.16 6.49 -0.04
N LEU A 202 0.27 5.51 0.01
CA LEU A 202 -1.01 5.58 0.70
C LEU A 202 -0.97 4.61 1.88
N VAL A 203 -0.75 5.13 3.08
CA VAL A 203 -0.59 4.34 4.31
C VAL A 203 -1.91 4.28 5.02
N ILE A 204 -2.48 3.09 5.15
CA ILE A 204 -3.71 2.85 5.90
C ILE A 204 -3.33 2.30 7.26
N THR A 205 -3.66 3.02 8.31
CA THR A 205 -3.42 2.60 9.69
C THR A 205 -4.41 3.24 10.65
N HIS A 206 -4.66 2.59 11.76
CA HIS A 206 -5.37 3.16 12.89
C HIS A 206 -4.42 3.49 14.06
N TYR A 207 -3.11 3.24 13.90
CA TYR A 207 -2.09 3.52 14.92
C TYR A 207 -1.21 4.69 14.51
N GLN A 208 -1.13 5.68 15.38
CA GLN A 208 -0.22 6.81 15.18
C GLN A 208 1.25 6.37 15.16
N ARG A 209 1.61 5.35 15.94
CA ARG A 209 3.00 4.89 16.07
C ARG A 209 3.68 4.63 14.71
N LEU A 210 2.97 4.09 13.72
CA LEU A 210 3.51 3.95 12.37
C LEU A 210 3.81 5.31 11.74
N LEU A 211 2.93 6.29 11.93
CA LEU A 211 3.05 7.63 11.37
C LEU A 211 4.14 8.49 12.03
N ASP A 212 4.63 8.09 13.21
CA ASP A 212 5.82 8.69 13.83
C ASP A 212 7.10 8.33 13.06
N TYR A 213 7.12 7.16 12.42
CA TYR A 213 8.25 6.68 11.62
C TYR A 213 8.09 6.99 10.12
N ILE A 214 6.87 6.83 9.58
CA ILE A 214 6.53 7.17 8.19
C ILE A 214 5.72 8.46 8.25
N VAL A 215 6.41 9.60 8.34
CA VAL A 215 5.77 10.89 8.48
C VAL A 215 4.97 11.22 7.22
N PRO A 216 3.61 11.31 7.30
CA PRO A 216 2.77 11.66 6.17
C PRO A 216 2.79 13.17 5.91
N ASP A 217 2.61 13.52 4.64
CA ASP A 217 2.40 14.90 4.21
C ASP A 217 0.95 15.32 4.43
N VAL A 218 0.01 14.38 4.23
CA VAL A 218 -1.43 14.61 4.37
C VAL A 218 -2.08 13.42 5.09
N ILE A 219 -3.03 13.72 5.97
CA ILE A 219 -3.84 12.73 6.69
C ILE A 219 -5.31 12.93 6.35
N HIS A 220 -5.98 11.83 6.02
CA HIS A 220 -7.41 11.76 5.76
C HIS A 220 -8.08 10.90 6.81
N VAL A 221 -9.18 11.37 7.39
CA VAL A 221 -10.01 10.58 8.30
C VAL A 221 -11.22 10.05 7.56
N LEU A 222 -11.28 8.73 7.46
CA LEU A 222 -12.38 8.00 6.84
C LEU A 222 -13.38 7.55 7.91
N TYR A 223 -14.65 7.88 7.71
CA TYR A 223 -15.75 7.45 8.58
C TYR A 223 -17.00 7.12 7.76
N LYS A 224 -17.61 5.99 8.03
CA LYS A 224 -18.82 5.50 7.34
C LYS A 224 -18.74 5.64 5.80
N GLY A 225 -17.57 5.33 5.22
CA GLY A 225 -17.36 5.37 3.77
C GLY A 225 -17.10 6.76 3.18
N ARG A 226 -16.87 7.79 3.98
CA ARG A 226 -16.59 9.17 3.55
C ARG A 226 -15.32 9.71 4.18
N ILE A 227 -14.57 10.53 3.47
CA ILE A 227 -13.50 11.34 4.06
C ILE A 227 -14.16 12.54 4.75
N ILE A 228 -14.11 12.57 6.09
CA ILE A 228 -14.74 13.62 6.91
C ILE A 228 -13.77 14.74 7.28
N LYS A 229 -12.46 14.49 7.24
CA LYS A 229 -11.42 15.48 7.53
C LYS A 229 -10.16 15.18 6.73
N THR A 230 -9.51 16.23 6.24
CA THR A 230 -8.19 16.18 5.63
C THR A 230 -7.35 17.30 6.25
N ALA A 231 -6.16 16.96 6.75
CA ALA A 231 -5.22 17.93 7.34
C ALA A 231 -3.78 17.42 7.28
N GLY A 232 -2.83 18.16 7.79
CA GLY A 232 -1.43 17.77 7.92
C GLY A 232 -1.20 16.76 9.05
N ARG A 233 0.07 16.50 9.32
CA ARG A 233 0.51 15.49 10.32
C ARG A 233 -0.03 15.73 11.75
N GLU A 234 -0.35 16.98 12.10
CA GLU A 234 -0.89 17.36 13.41
C GLU A 234 -2.21 16.65 13.73
N LEU A 235 -2.99 16.28 12.70
CA LEU A 235 -4.26 15.60 12.87
C LEU A 235 -4.10 14.22 13.54
N ALA A 236 -3.01 13.48 13.26
CA ALA A 236 -2.75 12.20 13.93
C ALA A 236 -2.56 12.36 15.43
N LEU A 237 -1.83 13.41 15.86
CA LEU A 237 -1.62 13.74 17.28
C LEU A 237 -2.93 14.11 17.99
N GLU A 238 -3.81 14.80 17.29
CA GLU A 238 -5.12 15.16 17.84
C GLU A 238 -6.03 13.93 17.99
N ILE A 239 -6.03 13.05 17.00
CA ILE A 239 -6.79 11.78 17.04
C ILE A 239 -6.30 10.90 18.18
N GLU A 240 -4.97 10.79 18.40
CA GLU A 240 -4.44 9.99 19.52
C GLU A 240 -4.90 10.53 20.87
N LYS A 241 -4.92 11.85 21.02
CA LYS A 241 -5.32 12.49 22.30
C LYS A 241 -6.82 12.48 22.56
N LYS A 242 -7.64 12.67 21.51
CA LYS A 242 -9.08 12.93 21.64
C LYS A 242 -9.96 11.80 21.08
N GLY A 243 -9.38 10.80 20.41
CA GLY A 243 -10.14 9.80 19.65
C GLY A 243 -10.76 10.39 18.38
N TYR A 244 -11.74 9.69 17.80
CA TYR A 244 -12.45 10.13 16.59
C TYR A 244 -13.76 10.88 16.88
N ASP A 245 -14.32 10.80 18.10
CA ASP A 245 -15.68 11.25 18.40
C ASP A 245 -15.91 12.72 18.10
N TRP A 246 -14.96 13.59 18.37
CA TRP A 246 -15.06 15.01 18.09
C TRP A 246 -15.16 15.31 16.59
N LEU A 247 -14.47 14.55 15.73
CA LEU A 247 -14.57 14.69 14.27
C LEU A 247 -15.92 14.18 13.75
N ILE A 248 -16.43 13.11 14.36
CA ILE A 248 -17.72 12.52 13.98
C ILE A 248 -18.84 13.51 14.28
N HIS A 249 -18.84 14.15 15.47
CA HIS A 249 -19.82 15.17 15.83
C HIS A 249 -19.75 16.44 14.98
N GLU A 250 -18.56 16.81 14.47
CA GLU A 250 -18.43 17.93 13.54
C GLU A 250 -18.97 17.61 12.13
N SER A 251 -19.08 16.32 11.78
CA SER A 251 -19.48 15.88 10.45
C SER A 251 -20.94 15.46 10.31
N GLU A 252 -21.65 15.29 11.42
CA GLU A 252 -23.11 15.03 11.52
C GLU A 252 -23.90 16.34 11.58
#